data_d43a53433f8481daa75dce5a409f1f45
#
_entry.id   d43a53433f8481daa75dce5a409f1f45
#
_cell.length_a   1.000
_cell.length_b   1.000
_cell.length_c   1.000
_cell.angle_alpha   90.00
_cell.angle_beta   90.00
_cell.angle_gamma   90.00
#
_symmetry.space_group_name_H-M   'P 1'
#
loop_
_entity.id
_entity.type
_entity.pdbx_description
1 polymer ?
#
loop_
_entity_poly.entity_id
_entity_poly.type
_entity_poly.pdbx_seq_one_letter_code
_entity_poly.pdbx_strand_id
1 'polypeptide(L)'
;MIPNAYPQQTNSSGLAANEAKGRVSMSRIKKGSMTSKETLRWRAIESLRPEDERVCTDNMANDFMDPPWRSITKNRFVRKLLIRQSNRDFIGMGGFTVARTRYIDEFLQAKIGEGIKQLVILGAGYDSRAYRFSLLEQGVKVFEVDHPNTQLLKMLKVKTVLGSLPKHVVYVHVDFASEKLEINLPKNGYDSRLKTLFIWEGVTMYLTAESVDQTLAFIGGYSGEGSCVVFDYLFESPLDGTSQLKEAEMMRRHCAKLGEPLLFALKYDAVAGFLSSRGFSLIENAAATSLKDAYFKGKGQKRKVFPLAAITCAKVRHQ
;
A
#
# COMPACT_ATOMS: atom_id res chain seq x y z
N MET A 1 -13.24 56.95 7.05
CA MET A 1 -13.95 56.65 5.80
C MET A 1 -13.20 55.56 5.14
N ILE A 2 -13.73 54.51 5.17
CA ILE A 2 -14.27 53.59 4.51
C ILE A 2 -14.31 52.32 4.44
N PRO A 3 -15.19 51.46 4.44
CA PRO A 3 -15.02 50.01 4.60
C PRO A 3 -14.94 49.34 3.25
N ASN A 4 -14.35 48.14 3.25
CA ASN A 4 -14.88 47.14 2.34
C ASN A 4 -14.62 45.74 2.85
N ALA A 5 -15.70 45.11 3.22
CA ALA A 5 -15.80 43.71 3.56
C ALA A 5 -15.72 42.84 2.30
N TYR A 6 -14.91 41.80 2.32
CA TYR A 6 -15.02 40.69 1.36
C TYR A 6 -16.00 39.68 1.91
N PRO A 7 -16.98 39.21 1.13
CA PRO A 7 -17.89 38.14 1.58
C PRO A 7 -17.20 36.81 1.54
N GLN A 8 -17.29 36.08 2.65
CA GLN A 8 -16.99 34.67 2.72
C GLN A 8 -18.04 33.91 1.88
N GLN A 9 -17.64 33.41 0.74
CA GLN A 9 -18.43 32.39 0.01
C GLN A 9 -18.12 31.02 0.59
N THR A 10 -19.05 30.51 1.38
CA THR A 10 -19.12 29.12 1.80
C THR A 10 -19.42 28.25 0.59
N ASN A 11 -18.43 27.51 0.12
CA ASN A 11 -18.56 26.54 -0.99
C ASN A 11 -19.27 25.26 -0.51
N SER A 12 -20.51 25.36 -0.09
CA SER A 12 -21.39 24.20 0.18
C SER A 12 -22.12 23.67 -1.06
N SER A 13 -22.01 24.36 -2.21
CA SER A 13 -22.70 23.97 -3.45
C SER A 13 -21.97 22.96 -4.33
N GLY A 14 -20.68 22.70 -4.11
CA GLY A 14 -19.89 21.76 -4.90
C GLY A 14 -20.16 20.28 -4.58
N LEU A 15 -20.49 19.97 -3.35
CA LEU A 15 -20.79 18.59 -2.92
C LEU A 15 -22.20 18.13 -3.29
N ALA A 16 -23.19 19.01 -3.19
CA ALA A 16 -24.57 18.70 -3.54
C ALA A 16 -24.80 18.56 -5.06
N ALA A 17 -24.06 19.30 -5.89
CA ALA A 17 -24.16 19.22 -7.35
C ALA A 17 -23.55 17.92 -7.92
N ASN A 18 -22.61 17.29 -7.22
CA ASN A 18 -22.07 15.98 -7.59
C ASN A 18 -22.97 14.80 -7.17
N GLU A 19 -23.75 14.93 -6.12
CA GLU A 19 -24.71 13.89 -5.72
C GLU A 19 -25.89 13.76 -6.69
N ALA A 20 -26.33 14.84 -7.33
CA ALA A 20 -27.45 14.82 -8.28
C ALA A 20 -27.09 14.31 -9.70
N LYS A 21 -25.79 14.24 -10.06
CA LYS A 21 -25.34 13.70 -11.37
C LYS A 21 -24.76 12.28 -11.29
N GLY A 22 -24.76 11.65 -10.15
CA GLY A 22 -23.92 10.49 -9.88
C GLY A 22 -24.60 9.14 -9.71
N ARG A 23 -25.56 8.75 -10.54
CA ARG A 23 -25.67 7.32 -10.88
C ARG A 23 -24.65 6.99 -11.95
N VAL A 24 -23.36 6.98 -11.56
CA VAL A 24 -22.32 6.34 -12.38
C VAL A 24 -22.68 4.86 -12.45
N SER A 25 -23.14 4.41 -13.62
CA SER A 25 -23.40 2.99 -13.87
C SER A 25 -22.14 2.21 -13.49
N MET A 26 -22.27 1.24 -12.56
CA MET A 26 -21.15 0.37 -12.12
C MET A 26 -20.46 -0.34 -13.30
N SER A 27 -21.11 -0.43 -14.47
CA SER A 27 -20.54 -0.96 -15.71
C SER A 27 -19.48 -0.07 -16.38
N ARG A 28 -19.39 1.22 -16.02
CA ARG A 28 -18.37 2.16 -16.54
C ARG A 28 -17.11 2.26 -15.68
N ILE A 29 -17.11 1.72 -14.46
CA ILE A 29 -15.92 1.68 -13.62
C ILE A 29 -15.01 0.57 -14.17
N LYS A 30 -13.90 0.94 -14.81
CA LYS A 30 -12.87 -0.03 -15.21
C LYS A 30 -12.48 -0.85 -13.98
N LYS A 31 -12.24 -2.16 -14.16
CA LYS A 31 -11.78 -3.05 -13.09
C LYS A 31 -10.57 -2.42 -12.41
N GLY A 32 -10.63 -2.21 -11.09
CA GLY A 32 -9.47 -1.77 -10.31
C GLY A 32 -8.33 -2.80 -10.38
N SER A 33 -7.13 -2.42 -9.90
CA SER A 33 -5.94 -3.28 -9.95
C SER A 33 -6.23 -4.72 -9.51
N MET A 34 -5.80 -5.68 -10.32
CA MET A 34 -5.99 -7.10 -10.04
C MET A 34 -5.01 -7.58 -8.97
N THR A 35 -3.78 -7.06 -8.97
CA THR A 35 -2.77 -7.39 -7.96
C THR A 35 -3.15 -6.87 -6.58
N SER A 36 -3.80 -5.69 -6.49
CA SER A 36 -4.33 -5.19 -5.22
C SER A 36 -5.42 -6.10 -4.63
N LYS A 37 -6.24 -6.75 -5.47
CA LYS A 37 -7.23 -7.74 -5.03
C LYS A 37 -6.58 -9.04 -4.56
N GLU A 38 -5.49 -9.45 -5.19
CA GLU A 38 -4.74 -10.62 -4.75
C GLU A 38 -4.07 -10.40 -3.39
N THR A 39 -3.44 -9.25 -3.19
CA THR A 39 -2.84 -8.90 -1.88
C THR A 39 -3.91 -8.80 -0.79
N LEU A 40 -5.07 -8.23 -1.08
CA LEU A 40 -6.23 -8.24 -0.17
C LEU A 40 -6.64 -9.67 0.20
N ARG A 41 -6.75 -10.57 -0.80
CA ARG A 41 -7.11 -11.98 -0.58
C ARG A 41 -6.11 -12.70 0.33
N TRP A 42 -4.80 -12.48 0.14
CA TRP A 42 -3.78 -13.09 0.98
C TRP A 42 -3.91 -12.64 2.45
N ARG A 43 -4.10 -11.35 2.70
CA ARG A 43 -4.32 -10.81 4.05
C ARG A 43 -5.63 -11.32 4.67
N ALA A 44 -6.70 -11.41 3.87
CA ALA A 44 -7.97 -11.96 4.32
C ALA A 44 -7.84 -13.43 4.73
N ILE A 45 -7.16 -14.27 3.94
CA ILE A 45 -6.92 -15.68 4.29
C ILE A 45 -6.03 -15.79 5.54
N GLU A 46 -5.00 -14.94 5.65
CA GLU A 46 -4.13 -14.91 6.83
C GLU A 46 -4.91 -14.63 8.11
N SER A 47 -5.85 -13.70 8.07
CA SER A 47 -6.71 -13.34 9.21
C SER A 47 -7.65 -14.49 9.64
N LEU A 48 -7.85 -15.51 8.80
CA LEU A 48 -8.63 -16.71 9.15
C LEU A 48 -7.81 -17.79 9.88
N ARG A 49 -6.47 -17.66 9.94
CA ARG A 49 -5.60 -18.62 10.61
C ARG A 49 -5.75 -18.54 12.13
N PRO A 50 -5.43 -19.62 12.85
CA PRO A 50 -5.22 -19.56 14.29
C PRO A 50 -4.18 -18.46 14.64
N GLU A 51 -4.31 -17.87 15.80
CA GLU A 51 -3.48 -16.74 16.24
C GLU A 51 -2.00 -17.12 16.31
N ASP A 52 -1.70 -18.31 16.79
CA ASP A 52 -0.35 -18.88 16.91
C ASP A 52 0.32 -19.22 15.55
N GLU A 53 -0.46 -19.31 14.47
CA GLU A 53 0.03 -19.54 13.10
C GLU A 53 0.02 -18.27 12.24
N ARG A 54 -0.56 -17.18 12.74
CA ARG A 54 -0.80 -15.95 11.97
C ARG A 54 0.45 -15.06 11.95
N VAL A 55 0.86 -14.66 10.76
CA VAL A 55 1.99 -13.74 10.55
C VAL A 55 1.58 -12.29 10.73
N CYS A 56 0.47 -11.88 10.12
CA CYS A 56 -0.07 -10.52 10.27
C CYS A 56 -1.55 -10.55 10.60
N THR A 57 -2.07 -9.46 11.16
CA THR A 57 -3.50 -9.30 11.48
C THR A 57 -4.08 -8.12 10.71
N ASP A 58 -4.97 -8.41 9.76
CA ASP A 58 -5.76 -7.41 9.05
C ASP A 58 -7.24 -7.80 9.10
N ASN A 59 -7.89 -7.41 10.17
CA ASN A 59 -9.31 -7.75 10.39
C ASN A 59 -10.21 -7.17 9.29
N MET A 60 -9.86 -6.02 8.72
CA MET A 60 -10.64 -5.36 7.68
C MET A 60 -10.48 -6.00 6.31
N ALA A 61 -9.40 -6.80 6.08
CA ALA A 61 -9.21 -7.47 4.80
C ALA A 61 -10.41 -8.37 4.44
N ASN A 62 -10.99 -9.07 5.42
CA ASN A 62 -12.20 -9.87 5.21
C ASN A 62 -13.43 -9.02 4.88
N ASP A 63 -13.49 -7.82 5.43
CA ASP A 63 -14.61 -6.90 5.23
C ASP A 63 -14.56 -6.24 3.87
N PHE A 64 -13.37 -6.05 3.31
CA PHE A 64 -13.15 -5.50 1.98
C PHE A 64 -13.30 -6.53 0.85
N MET A 65 -13.37 -7.84 1.17
CA MET A 65 -13.65 -8.87 0.16
C MET A 65 -15.05 -8.73 -0.41
N ASP A 66 -15.21 -9.12 -1.68
CA ASP A 66 -16.51 -9.11 -2.34
C ASP A 66 -17.45 -10.20 -1.77
N PRO A 67 -18.79 -9.97 -1.72
CA PRO A 67 -19.72 -11.03 -1.42
C PRO A 67 -19.60 -12.17 -2.47
N PRO A 68 -19.76 -13.44 -2.08
CA PRO A 68 -20.20 -13.97 -0.78
C PRO A 68 -19.06 -14.34 0.19
N TRP A 69 -17.83 -13.80 0.03
CA TRP A 69 -16.67 -14.19 0.82
C TRP A 69 -16.92 -14.23 2.33
N ARG A 70 -17.51 -13.17 2.88
CA ARG A 70 -17.81 -13.08 4.32
C ARG A 70 -18.72 -14.21 4.80
N SER A 71 -19.66 -14.64 3.96
CA SER A 71 -20.60 -15.74 4.31
C SER A 71 -19.92 -17.10 4.26
N ILE A 72 -19.16 -17.39 3.22
CA ILE A 72 -18.49 -18.69 3.06
C ILE A 72 -17.38 -18.90 4.08
N THR A 73 -16.67 -17.85 4.50
CA THR A 73 -15.60 -17.94 5.51
C THR A 73 -16.09 -18.12 6.94
N LYS A 74 -17.39 -17.96 7.21
CA LYS A 74 -17.99 -18.38 8.48
C LYS A 74 -17.94 -19.90 8.67
N ASN A 75 -17.98 -20.65 7.57
CA ASN A 75 -17.91 -22.10 7.62
C ASN A 75 -16.48 -22.59 7.93
N ARG A 76 -16.31 -23.35 9.03
CA ARG A 76 -15.01 -23.85 9.50
C ARG A 76 -14.30 -24.76 8.47
N PHE A 77 -15.05 -25.51 7.68
CA PHE A 77 -14.48 -26.40 6.65
C PHE A 77 -13.95 -25.58 5.49
N VAL A 78 -14.69 -24.57 5.03
CA VAL A 78 -14.25 -23.65 3.97
C VAL A 78 -12.98 -22.92 4.41
N ARG A 79 -12.92 -22.41 5.64
CA ARG A 79 -11.69 -21.77 6.18
C ARG A 79 -10.49 -22.71 6.12
N LYS A 80 -10.65 -23.95 6.61
CA LYS A 80 -9.57 -24.95 6.54
C LYS A 80 -9.12 -25.24 5.10
N LEU A 81 -10.07 -25.29 4.16
CA LEU A 81 -9.76 -25.51 2.74
C LEU A 81 -8.98 -24.33 2.15
N LEU A 82 -9.42 -23.09 2.41
CA LEU A 82 -8.75 -21.87 1.94
C LEU A 82 -7.31 -21.76 2.49
N ILE A 83 -7.15 -22.02 3.79
CA ILE A 83 -5.82 -22.05 4.44
C ILE A 83 -4.94 -23.12 3.80
N ARG A 84 -5.48 -24.34 3.59
CA ARG A 84 -4.73 -25.44 2.96
C ARG A 84 -4.35 -25.10 1.52
N GLN A 85 -5.24 -24.47 0.77
CA GLN A 85 -4.96 -24.03 -0.59
C GLN A 85 -3.89 -22.93 -0.62
N SER A 86 -3.95 -21.97 0.30
CA SER A 86 -2.95 -20.89 0.41
C SER A 86 -1.55 -21.43 0.74
N ASN A 87 -1.46 -22.53 1.50
CA ASN A 87 -0.18 -23.18 1.78
C ASN A 87 0.46 -23.83 0.53
N ARG A 88 -0.29 -23.96 -0.56
CA ARG A 88 0.19 -24.45 -1.87
C ARG A 88 0.59 -23.31 -2.81
N ASP A 89 0.86 -22.15 -2.28
CA ASP A 89 1.44 -21.04 -3.04
C ASP A 89 2.86 -21.40 -3.48
N PHE A 90 2.96 -21.83 -4.74
CA PHE A 90 4.24 -22.29 -5.31
C PHE A 90 5.20 -21.14 -5.58
N ILE A 91 4.69 -19.93 -5.81
CA ILE A 91 5.49 -18.72 -6.06
C ILE A 91 5.99 -18.15 -4.74
N GLY A 92 5.19 -18.23 -3.66
CA GLY A 92 5.51 -17.68 -2.36
C GLY A 92 5.09 -16.21 -2.18
N MET A 93 4.32 -15.65 -3.12
CA MET A 93 3.86 -14.26 -3.04
C MET A 93 2.92 -14.01 -1.86
N GLY A 94 2.05 -14.97 -1.54
CA GLY A 94 1.18 -14.86 -0.36
C GLY A 94 1.99 -14.80 0.93
N GLY A 95 3.05 -15.61 1.02
CA GLY A 95 3.97 -15.55 2.17
C GLY A 95 4.71 -14.21 2.26
N PHE A 96 5.24 -13.71 1.15
CA PHE A 96 5.89 -12.40 1.14
C PHE A 96 4.90 -11.28 1.49
N THR A 97 3.69 -11.31 0.92
CA THR A 97 2.65 -10.30 1.20
C THR A 97 2.36 -10.19 2.70
N VAL A 98 2.16 -11.31 3.40
CA VAL A 98 1.82 -11.25 4.83
C VAL A 98 3.01 -10.87 5.71
N ALA A 99 4.23 -11.29 5.34
CA ALA A 99 5.45 -10.88 6.03
C ALA A 99 5.72 -9.38 5.87
N ARG A 100 5.58 -8.87 4.64
CA ARG A 100 5.68 -7.44 4.31
C ARG A 100 4.64 -6.61 5.06
N THR A 101 3.38 -7.09 5.10
CA THR A 101 2.32 -6.42 5.86
C THR A 101 2.70 -6.30 7.34
N ARG A 102 3.19 -7.37 7.96
CA ARG A 102 3.64 -7.37 9.36
C ARG A 102 4.76 -6.36 9.59
N TYR A 103 5.77 -6.39 8.73
CA TYR A 103 6.91 -5.49 8.82
C TYR A 103 6.51 -4.02 8.74
N ILE A 104 5.67 -3.66 7.74
CA ILE A 104 5.20 -2.28 7.58
C ILE A 104 4.33 -1.85 8.75
N ASP A 105 3.52 -2.76 9.30
CA ASP A 105 2.69 -2.47 10.47
C ASP A 105 3.53 -2.14 11.71
N GLU A 106 4.59 -2.91 11.95
CA GLU A 106 5.54 -2.65 13.04
C GLU A 106 6.29 -1.33 12.82
N PHE A 107 6.74 -1.07 11.60
CA PHE A 107 7.40 0.18 11.24
C PHE A 107 6.47 1.39 11.40
N LEU A 108 5.23 1.31 10.93
CA LEU A 108 4.22 2.36 11.10
C LEU A 108 3.98 2.64 12.58
N GLN A 109 3.81 1.60 13.39
CA GLN A 109 3.58 1.74 14.83
C GLN A 109 4.74 2.45 15.53
N ALA A 110 5.98 2.09 15.18
CA ALA A 110 7.17 2.77 15.69
C ALA A 110 7.20 4.25 15.28
N LYS A 111 6.88 4.57 14.01
CA LYS A 111 6.88 5.95 13.51
C LYS A 111 5.75 6.80 14.09
N ILE A 112 4.59 6.22 14.40
CA ILE A 112 3.54 6.90 15.17
C ILE A 112 4.08 7.27 16.55
N GLY A 113 4.74 6.34 17.24
CA GLY A 113 5.40 6.60 18.54
C GLY A 113 6.48 7.67 18.48
N GLU A 114 7.19 7.80 17.35
CA GLU A 114 8.16 8.87 17.08
C GLU A 114 7.51 10.22 16.69
N GLY A 115 6.18 10.30 16.65
CA GLY A 115 5.42 11.53 16.47
C GLY A 115 5.29 12.02 15.03
N ILE A 116 5.13 11.11 14.05
CA ILE A 116 4.72 11.54 12.70
C ILE A 116 3.40 12.32 12.75
N LYS A 117 3.25 13.28 11.87
CA LYS A 117 2.04 14.12 11.74
C LYS A 117 1.22 13.76 10.51
N GLN A 118 1.84 13.14 9.53
CA GLN A 118 1.22 12.74 8.29
C GLN A 118 1.65 11.32 7.92
N LEU A 119 0.71 10.59 7.35
CA LEU A 119 0.92 9.31 6.69
C LEU A 119 0.46 9.43 5.25
N VAL A 120 1.32 9.13 4.29
CA VAL A 120 0.98 9.07 2.87
C VAL A 120 1.09 7.63 2.40
N ILE A 121 0.01 7.04 1.92
CA ILE A 121 -0.04 5.68 1.37
C ILE A 121 -0.12 5.80 -0.15
N LEU A 122 0.99 5.52 -0.84
CA LEU A 122 1.12 5.60 -2.29
C LEU A 122 0.67 4.30 -2.95
N GLY A 123 -0.28 4.37 -3.87
CA GLY A 123 -0.94 3.20 -4.44
C GLY A 123 -1.76 2.47 -3.39
N ALA A 124 -2.62 3.20 -2.67
CA ALA A 124 -3.30 2.73 -1.47
C ALA A 124 -4.17 1.47 -1.66
N GLY A 125 -4.60 1.13 -2.88
CA GLY A 125 -5.34 -0.10 -3.19
C GLY A 125 -6.40 -0.44 -2.15
N TYR A 126 -6.31 -1.63 -1.60
CA TYR A 126 -7.12 -2.06 -0.45
C TYR A 126 -6.31 -2.11 0.86
N ASP A 127 -5.32 -1.21 1.02
CA ASP A 127 -4.66 -1.01 2.32
C ASP A 127 -5.69 -0.60 3.37
N SER A 128 -5.65 -1.23 4.52
CA SER A 128 -6.60 -0.99 5.61
C SER A 128 -6.00 -0.24 6.79
N ARG A 129 -4.70 0.13 6.73
CA ARG A 129 -3.98 0.75 7.86
C ARG A 129 -4.62 2.03 8.33
N ALA A 130 -5.10 2.87 7.41
CA ALA A 130 -5.81 4.11 7.72
C ALA A 130 -7.03 3.90 8.62
N TYR A 131 -7.59 2.70 8.65
CA TYR A 131 -8.85 2.39 9.35
C TYR A 131 -8.67 1.45 10.55
N ARG A 132 -7.61 0.63 10.58
CA ARG A 132 -7.39 -0.36 11.64
C ARG A 132 -6.38 0.06 12.70
N PHE A 133 -5.61 1.14 12.46
CA PHE A 133 -4.71 1.74 13.44
C PHE A 133 -5.38 2.95 14.09
N SER A 134 -6.08 2.74 15.20
CA SER A 134 -6.81 3.80 15.92
C SER A 134 -5.91 4.96 16.38
N LEU A 135 -4.62 4.72 16.56
CA LEU A 135 -3.65 5.76 16.89
C LEU A 135 -3.52 6.83 15.78
N LEU A 136 -3.83 6.51 14.52
CA LEU A 136 -3.84 7.48 13.44
C LEU A 136 -4.94 8.54 13.61
N GLU A 137 -6.06 8.18 14.21
CA GLU A 137 -7.15 9.11 14.50
C GLU A 137 -6.78 10.19 15.54
N GLN A 138 -5.69 9.95 16.30
CA GLN A 138 -5.24 10.79 17.39
C GLN A 138 -4.24 11.88 16.93
N GLY A 139 -4.43 12.44 15.73
CA GLY A 139 -3.65 13.59 15.26
C GLY A 139 -2.70 13.30 14.12
N VAL A 140 -2.83 12.17 13.43
CA VAL A 140 -2.13 11.89 12.18
C VAL A 140 -3.09 12.07 11.00
N LYS A 141 -2.78 12.97 10.09
CA LYS A 141 -3.53 13.12 8.85
C LYS A 141 -3.07 12.07 7.84
N VAL A 142 -4.01 11.26 7.34
CA VAL A 142 -3.70 10.18 6.39
C VAL A 142 -4.10 10.60 4.98
N PHE A 143 -3.18 10.45 4.02
CA PHE A 143 -3.44 10.66 2.60
C PHE A 143 -3.35 9.32 1.89
N GLU A 144 -4.46 8.84 1.37
CA GLU A 144 -4.50 7.69 0.49
C GLU A 144 -4.42 8.16 -0.96
N VAL A 145 -3.33 7.83 -1.64
CA VAL A 145 -3.08 8.22 -3.03
C VAL A 145 -3.26 6.99 -3.91
N ASP A 146 -4.16 7.05 -4.89
CA ASP A 146 -4.39 5.95 -5.83
C ASP A 146 -5.06 6.45 -7.11
N HIS A 147 -5.03 5.59 -8.12
CA HIS A 147 -5.78 5.80 -9.36
C HIS A 147 -7.29 5.95 -9.06
N PRO A 148 -7.99 6.92 -9.69
CA PRO A 148 -9.39 7.25 -9.38
C PRO A 148 -10.34 6.03 -9.33
N ASN A 149 -10.18 5.09 -10.26
CA ASN A 149 -11.07 3.91 -10.33
C ASN A 149 -10.89 2.97 -9.12
N THR A 150 -9.65 2.70 -8.71
CA THR A 150 -9.37 1.85 -7.55
C THR A 150 -9.83 2.52 -6.27
N GLN A 151 -9.54 3.81 -6.14
CA GLN A 151 -9.90 4.58 -4.95
C GLN A 151 -11.41 4.70 -4.77
N LEU A 152 -12.18 4.93 -5.84
CA LEU A 152 -13.64 4.97 -5.77
C LEU A 152 -14.22 3.64 -5.26
N LEU A 153 -13.73 2.50 -5.78
CA LEU A 153 -14.15 1.17 -5.32
C LEU A 153 -13.83 0.96 -3.84
N LYS A 154 -12.64 1.39 -3.39
CA LYS A 154 -12.25 1.33 -1.98
C LYS A 154 -13.17 2.19 -1.10
N MET A 155 -13.41 3.45 -1.47
CA MET A 155 -14.28 4.36 -0.72
C MET A 155 -15.69 3.79 -0.54
N LEU A 156 -16.25 3.13 -1.55
CA LEU A 156 -17.54 2.44 -1.45
C LEU A 156 -17.49 1.31 -0.42
N LYS A 157 -16.41 0.50 -0.41
CA LYS A 157 -16.22 -0.57 0.59
C LYS A 157 -16.06 0.00 2.00
N VAL A 158 -15.26 1.07 2.17
CA VAL A 158 -15.07 1.76 3.44
C VAL A 158 -16.41 2.27 3.98
N LYS A 159 -17.20 2.96 3.17
CA LYS A 159 -18.56 3.40 3.56
C LYS A 159 -19.46 2.23 3.97
N THR A 160 -19.39 1.11 3.25
CA THR A 160 -20.20 -0.08 3.56
C THR A 160 -19.79 -0.71 4.89
N VAL A 161 -18.50 -0.71 5.22
CA VAL A 161 -17.96 -1.36 6.42
C VAL A 161 -18.08 -0.47 7.65
N LEU A 162 -17.75 0.83 7.51
CA LEU A 162 -17.67 1.79 8.62
C LEU A 162 -18.89 2.72 8.74
N GLY A 163 -19.83 2.66 7.78
CA GLY A 163 -20.98 3.57 7.71
C GLY A 163 -20.67 4.95 7.11
N SER A 164 -19.44 5.43 7.25
CA SER A 164 -18.99 6.73 6.72
C SER A 164 -17.50 6.69 6.36
N LEU A 165 -17.03 7.68 5.63
CA LEU A 165 -15.60 7.89 5.40
C LEU A 165 -14.99 8.57 6.64
N PRO A 166 -13.85 8.06 7.19
CA PRO A 166 -13.19 8.67 8.35
C PRO A 166 -12.66 10.09 8.03
N LYS A 167 -12.82 11.02 8.97
CA LYS A 167 -12.43 12.43 8.79
C LYS A 167 -10.92 12.65 8.70
N HIS A 168 -10.11 11.78 9.30
CA HIS A 168 -8.65 11.86 9.29
C HIS A 168 -8.03 11.35 7.98
N VAL A 169 -8.83 10.77 7.08
CA VAL A 169 -8.39 10.21 5.80
C VAL A 169 -8.78 11.13 4.65
N VAL A 170 -7.79 11.54 3.87
CA VAL A 170 -7.93 12.32 2.65
C VAL A 170 -7.66 11.40 1.46
N TYR A 171 -8.62 11.33 0.55
CA TYR A 171 -8.51 10.52 -0.67
C TYR A 171 -8.01 11.39 -1.82
N VAL A 172 -6.78 11.12 -2.27
CA VAL A 172 -6.11 11.89 -3.32
C VAL A 172 -6.05 11.07 -4.59
N HIS A 173 -6.77 11.49 -5.61
CA HIS A 173 -6.80 10.84 -6.92
C HIS A 173 -5.56 11.23 -7.71
N VAL A 174 -4.71 10.25 -8.06
CA VAL A 174 -3.51 10.47 -8.88
C VAL A 174 -3.30 9.29 -9.80
N ASP A 175 -3.18 9.57 -11.08
CA ASP A 175 -2.61 8.63 -12.05
C ASP A 175 -1.09 8.86 -12.12
N PHE A 176 -0.32 7.95 -11.51
CA PHE A 176 1.14 8.03 -11.44
C PHE A 176 1.84 8.08 -12.82
N ALA A 177 1.13 7.73 -13.90
CA ALA A 177 1.68 7.80 -15.25
C ALA A 177 1.61 9.21 -15.87
N SER A 178 0.71 10.08 -15.38
CA SER A 178 0.39 11.36 -16.02
C SER A 178 0.29 12.54 -15.06
N GLU A 179 0.17 12.30 -13.76
CA GLU A 179 -0.05 13.35 -12.76
C GLU A 179 1.08 13.39 -11.73
N LYS A 180 1.29 14.58 -11.16
CA LYS A 180 2.40 14.87 -10.26
C LYS A 180 1.95 14.97 -8.80
N LEU A 181 2.66 14.28 -7.90
CA LEU A 181 2.41 14.30 -6.46
C LEU A 181 2.59 15.70 -5.86
N GLU A 182 3.61 16.44 -6.32
CA GLU A 182 3.91 17.80 -5.86
C GLU A 182 2.80 18.81 -6.13
N ILE A 183 1.87 18.47 -7.04
CA ILE A 183 0.70 19.32 -7.32
C ILE A 183 -0.52 18.83 -6.54
N ASN A 184 -0.76 17.52 -6.55
CA ASN A 184 -2.02 16.96 -6.05
C ASN A 184 -2.04 16.84 -4.51
N LEU A 185 -0.94 16.47 -3.87
CA LEU A 185 -0.90 16.35 -2.40
C LEU A 185 -1.11 17.69 -1.68
N PRO A 186 -0.37 18.80 -2.02
CA PRO A 186 -0.58 20.10 -1.38
C PRO A 186 -2.00 20.66 -1.59
N LYS A 187 -2.59 20.48 -2.78
CA LYS A 187 -3.99 20.89 -3.05
C LYS A 187 -5.00 20.20 -2.12
N ASN A 188 -4.66 19.02 -1.61
CA ASN A 188 -5.47 18.26 -0.68
C ASN A 188 -5.04 18.45 0.79
N GLY A 189 -4.19 19.44 1.05
CA GLY A 189 -3.80 19.86 2.40
C GLY A 189 -2.68 19.05 3.02
N TYR A 190 -1.80 18.47 2.20
CA TYR A 190 -0.50 17.96 2.62
C TYR A 190 0.43 19.14 2.94
N ASP A 191 1.13 19.06 4.06
CA ASP A 191 2.10 20.08 4.49
C ASP A 191 3.51 19.50 4.46
N SER A 192 4.34 19.98 3.54
CA SER A 192 5.71 19.52 3.35
C SER A 192 6.66 19.81 4.53
N ARG A 193 6.26 20.63 5.50
CA ARG A 193 7.05 20.94 6.69
C ARG A 193 6.87 19.91 7.81
N LEU A 194 5.85 19.06 7.70
CA LEU A 194 5.51 18.11 8.76
C LEU A 194 6.24 16.77 8.55
N LYS A 195 6.66 16.18 9.68
CA LYS A 195 7.24 14.82 9.70
C LYS A 195 6.23 13.82 9.17
N THR A 196 6.57 13.17 8.06
CA THR A 196 5.69 12.29 7.28
C THR A 196 6.30 10.90 7.15
N LEU A 197 5.46 9.87 7.29
CA LEU A 197 5.78 8.53 6.82
C LEU A 197 5.13 8.30 5.46
N PHE A 198 5.92 7.84 4.49
CA PHE A 198 5.43 7.35 3.21
C PHE A 198 5.45 5.83 3.20
N ILE A 199 4.30 5.19 2.95
CA ILE A 199 4.16 3.76 2.69
C ILE A 199 3.91 3.57 1.20
N TRP A 200 4.77 2.79 0.56
CA TRP A 200 4.71 2.55 -0.89
C TRP A 200 4.79 1.06 -1.15
N GLU A 201 3.71 0.36 -0.80
CA GLU A 201 3.62 -1.10 -0.76
C GLU A 201 3.02 -1.68 -2.03
N GLY A 202 3.77 -2.58 -2.70
CA GLY A 202 3.27 -3.37 -3.83
C GLY A 202 3.05 -2.56 -5.10
N VAL A 203 3.83 -1.49 -5.33
CA VAL A 203 3.64 -0.54 -6.44
C VAL A 203 4.90 -0.37 -7.27
N THR A 204 6.08 -0.24 -6.67
CA THR A 204 7.32 0.15 -7.34
C THR A 204 7.61 -0.69 -8.58
N MET A 205 7.38 -1.99 -8.51
CA MET A 205 7.67 -2.95 -9.58
C MET A 205 6.82 -2.76 -10.84
N TYR A 206 5.72 -2.01 -10.76
CA TYR A 206 4.82 -1.71 -11.89
C TYR A 206 5.05 -0.34 -12.51
N LEU A 207 5.94 0.46 -11.94
CA LEU A 207 6.28 1.80 -12.40
C LEU A 207 7.55 1.79 -13.27
N THR A 208 7.69 2.78 -14.13
CA THR A 208 8.97 3.01 -14.83
C THR A 208 10.01 3.54 -13.85
N ALA A 209 11.30 3.35 -14.17
CA ALA A 209 12.40 3.88 -13.36
C ALA A 209 12.28 5.40 -13.18
N GLU A 210 11.84 6.12 -14.21
CA GLU A 210 11.59 7.56 -14.16
C GLU A 210 10.47 7.92 -13.15
N SER A 211 9.36 7.18 -13.14
CA SER A 211 8.25 7.41 -12.18
C SER A 211 8.69 7.11 -10.75
N VAL A 212 9.56 6.10 -10.56
CA VAL A 212 10.15 5.83 -9.24
C VAL A 212 11.05 6.98 -8.81
N ASP A 213 11.90 7.49 -9.69
CA ASP A 213 12.78 8.61 -9.41
C ASP A 213 12.01 9.90 -9.09
N GLN A 214 10.97 10.20 -9.85
CA GLN A 214 10.09 11.37 -9.59
C GLN A 214 9.40 11.25 -8.23
N THR A 215 8.92 10.07 -7.86
CA THR A 215 8.28 9.83 -6.57
C THR A 215 9.29 10.02 -5.42
N LEU A 216 10.48 9.46 -5.53
CA LEU A 216 11.53 9.65 -4.53
C LEU A 216 12.00 11.10 -4.44
N ALA A 217 12.13 11.80 -5.58
CA ALA A 217 12.46 13.23 -5.60
C ALA A 217 11.40 14.06 -4.88
N PHE A 218 10.12 13.76 -5.10
CA PHE A 218 9.03 14.39 -4.33
C PHE A 218 9.18 14.13 -2.84
N ILE A 219 9.37 12.88 -2.42
CA ILE A 219 9.50 12.53 -1.00
C ILE A 219 10.70 13.26 -0.38
N GLY A 220 11.85 13.27 -1.07
CA GLY A 220 13.08 13.91 -0.60
C GLY A 220 12.99 15.44 -0.50
N GLY A 221 12.30 16.08 -1.47
CA GLY A 221 12.21 17.54 -1.57
C GLY A 221 11.02 18.18 -0.85
N TYR A 222 9.96 17.39 -0.58
CA TYR A 222 8.68 17.92 -0.08
C TYR A 222 8.21 17.19 1.19
N SER A 223 9.11 16.94 2.14
CA SER A 223 8.73 16.35 3.44
C SER A 223 9.54 16.95 4.58
N GLY A 224 8.94 17.06 5.76
CA GLY A 224 9.57 17.65 6.94
C GLY A 224 10.69 16.79 7.54
N GLU A 225 11.49 17.40 8.40
CA GLU A 225 12.61 16.71 9.06
C GLU A 225 12.17 15.43 9.78
N GLY A 226 12.96 14.38 9.63
CA GLY A 226 12.67 13.08 10.23
C GLY A 226 11.68 12.22 9.44
N SER A 227 11.24 12.69 8.26
CA SER A 227 10.38 11.90 7.37
C SER A 227 11.07 10.65 6.85
N CYS A 228 10.28 9.61 6.62
CA CYS A 228 10.75 8.31 6.18
C CYS A 228 9.89 7.76 5.04
N VAL A 229 10.47 6.87 4.25
CA VAL A 229 9.75 6.04 3.29
C VAL A 229 10.01 4.56 3.57
N VAL A 230 8.96 3.75 3.42
CA VAL A 230 9.06 2.29 3.37
C VAL A 230 8.45 1.79 2.07
N PHE A 231 9.19 0.98 1.32
CA PHE A 231 8.71 0.38 0.08
C PHE A 231 9.30 -1.01 -0.14
N ASP A 232 8.60 -1.81 -0.90
CA ASP A 232 9.09 -3.10 -1.36
C ASP A 232 9.46 -3.05 -2.84
N TYR A 233 10.36 -3.93 -3.24
CA TYR A 233 10.84 -4.03 -4.60
C TYR A 233 11.19 -5.48 -4.94
N LEU A 234 11.25 -5.77 -6.23
CA LEU A 234 11.75 -7.04 -6.75
C LEU A 234 13.24 -6.91 -7.12
N PHE A 235 13.95 -8.04 -7.07
CA PHE A 235 15.31 -8.10 -7.58
C PHE A 235 15.31 -8.05 -9.13
N GLU A 236 16.39 -7.65 -9.75
CA GLU A 236 16.47 -7.50 -11.22
C GLU A 236 16.25 -8.80 -11.96
N SER A 237 16.76 -9.91 -11.44
CA SER A 237 16.75 -11.20 -12.14
C SER A 237 15.38 -11.72 -12.56
N PRO A 238 14.25 -11.48 -11.86
CA PRO A 238 12.92 -11.75 -12.38
C PRO A 238 12.53 -10.88 -13.59
N LEU A 239 13.01 -9.65 -13.63
CA LEU A 239 12.65 -8.68 -14.67
C LEU A 239 13.37 -8.96 -15.98
N ASP A 240 14.68 -9.15 -15.94
CA ASP A 240 15.56 -9.37 -17.10
C ASP A 240 15.60 -10.82 -17.58
N GLY A 241 14.96 -11.74 -16.85
CA GLY A 241 14.90 -13.16 -17.20
C GLY A 241 16.18 -13.94 -16.90
N THR A 242 17.15 -13.37 -16.20
CA THR A 242 18.41 -14.05 -15.84
C THR A 242 18.28 -15.00 -14.66
N SER A 243 17.18 -14.93 -13.91
CA SER A 243 16.94 -15.83 -12.79
C SER A 243 16.71 -17.28 -13.26
N GLN A 244 17.44 -18.20 -12.66
CA GLN A 244 17.23 -19.66 -12.83
C GLN A 244 16.06 -20.19 -11.98
N LEU A 245 15.45 -19.36 -11.14
CA LEU A 245 14.34 -19.77 -10.28
C LEU A 245 13.02 -19.81 -11.07
N LYS A 246 12.33 -20.94 -11.00
CA LYS A 246 11.02 -21.12 -11.65
C LYS A 246 9.99 -20.09 -11.15
N GLU A 247 10.08 -19.72 -9.89
CA GLU A 247 9.23 -18.72 -9.25
C GLU A 247 9.33 -17.35 -9.94
N ALA A 248 10.51 -16.97 -10.41
CA ALA A 248 10.73 -15.70 -11.14
C ALA A 248 9.96 -15.67 -12.45
N GLU A 249 10.07 -16.72 -13.26
CA GLU A 249 9.35 -16.83 -14.53
C GLU A 249 7.83 -16.94 -14.31
N MET A 250 7.40 -17.68 -13.29
CA MET A 250 5.98 -17.78 -12.93
C MET A 250 5.42 -16.42 -12.53
N MET A 251 6.16 -15.61 -11.74
CA MET A 251 5.78 -14.26 -11.34
C MET A 251 5.64 -13.34 -12.54
N ARG A 252 6.64 -13.30 -13.42
CA ARG A 252 6.65 -12.49 -14.64
C ARG A 252 5.44 -12.80 -15.53
N ARG A 253 5.17 -14.09 -15.79
CA ARG A 253 4.02 -14.53 -16.59
C ARG A 253 2.68 -14.20 -15.91
N HIS A 254 2.61 -14.32 -14.59
CA HIS A 254 1.40 -14.02 -13.83
C HIS A 254 1.05 -12.54 -13.93
N CYS A 255 1.99 -11.64 -13.65
CA CYS A 255 1.77 -10.19 -13.76
C CYS A 255 1.40 -9.75 -15.19
N ALA A 256 2.08 -10.30 -16.20
CA ALA A 256 1.75 -10.03 -17.61
C ALA A 256 0.31 -10.44 -17.97
N LYS A 257 -0.16 -11.60 -17.49
CA LYS A 257 -1.56 -12.06 -17.70
C LYS A 257 -2.60 -11.15 -17.02
N LEU A 258 -2.24 -10.52 -15.92
CA LEU A 258 -3.10 -9.55 -15.23
C LEU A 258 -3.13 -8.18 -15.90
N GLY A 259 -2.25 -7.95 -16.91
CA GLY A 259 -2.10 -6.65 -17.57
C GLY A 259 -1.29 -5.64 -16.74
N GLU A 260 -0.56 -6.11 -15.74
CA GLU A 260 0.29 -5.33 -14.84
C GLU A 260 1.74 -5.86 -14.95
N PRO A 261 2.45 -5.61 -16.08
CA PRO A 261 3.79 -6.13 -16.29
C PRO A 261 4.79 -5.51 -15.30
N LEU A 262 5.84 -6.28 -14.99
CA LEU A 262 6.94 -5.79 -14.17
C LEU A 262 7.81 -4.85 -14.99
N LEU A 263 8.10 -3.65 -14.47
CA LEU A 263 8.84 -2.59 -15.17
C LEU A 263 10.07 -2.10 -14.39
N PHE A 264 10.09 -2.28 -13.07
CA PHE A 264 11.15 -1.80 -12.20
C PHE A 264 11.63 -2.87 -11.23
N ALA A 265 12.93 -2.90 -11.01
CA ALA A 265 13.60 -3.77 -10.07
C ALA A 265 14.92 -3.14 -9.60
N LEU A 266 15.49 -3.65 -8.52
CA LEU A 266 16.76 -3.20 -7.95
C LEU A 266 17.66 -4.38 -7.61
N LYS A 267 18.98 -4.20 -7.72
CA LYS A 267 19.94 -5.12 -7.11
C LYS A 267 19.92 -4.95 -5.60
N TYR A 268 19.82 -6.05 -4.88
CA TYR A 268 19.76 -6.03 -3.42
C TYR A 268 20.93 -5.24 -2.80
N ASP A 269 22.13 -5.45 -3.30
CA ASP A 269 23.34 -4.80 -2.79
C ASP A 269 23.47 -3.32 -3.21
N ALA A 270 22.74 -2.90 -4.24
CA ALA A 270 22.82 -1.53 -4.75
C ALA A 270 21.84 -0.56 -4.06
N VAL A 271 20.91 -1.06 -3.23
CA VAL A 271 19.83 -0.24 -2.64
C VAL A 271 20.37 0.91 -1.79
N ALA A 272 21.42 0.70 -1.02
CA ALA A 272 22.03 1.76 -0.20
C ALA A 272 22.56 2.92 -1.07
N GLY A 273 23.27 2.61 -2.16
CA GLY A 273 23.76 3.60 -3.13
C GLY A 273 22.63 4.27 -3.89
N PHE A 274 21.63 3.49 -4.31
CA PHE A 274 20.43 3.99 -5.00
C PHE A 274 19.68 5.03 -4.16
N LEU A 275 19.49 4.77 -2.88
CA LEU A 275 18.84 5.69 -1.95
C LEU A 275 19.73 6.88 -1.62
N SER A 276 21.03 6.64 -1.39
CA SER A 276 21.98 7.70 -1.03
C SER A 276 22.09 8.76 -2.12
N SER A 277 22.13 8.37 -3.40
CA SER A 277 22.19 9.31 -4.54
C SER A 277 20.91 10.16 -4.71
N ARG A 278 19.82 9.78 -4.04
CA ARG A 278 18.50 10.46 -4.05
C ARG A 278 18.18 11.22 -2.77
N GLY A 279 19.16 11.43 -1.90
CA GLY A 279 18.97 12.20 -0.67
C GLY A 279 18.38 11.41 0.50
N PHE A 280 18.52 10.09 0.50
CA PHE A 280 18.04 9.25 1.59
C PHE A 280 19.19 8.56 2.33
N SER A 281 18.98 8.29 3.62
CA SER A 281 19.81 7.39 4.43
C SER A 281 19.04 6.07 4.63
N LEU A 282 19.67 4.97 4.27
CA LEU A 282 19.10 3.64 4.49
C LEU A 282 18.97 3.39 6.00
N ILE A 283 17.79 2.97 6.44
CA ILE A 283 17.52 2.49 7.79
C ILE A 283 17.67 0.97 7.83
N GLU A 284 16.98 0.28 6.94
CA GLU A 284 16.98 -1.17 6.85
C GLU A 284 16.65 -1.63 5.43
N ASN A 285 17.23 -2.76 5.04
CA ASN A 285 16.91 -3.48 3.82
C ASN A 285 16.75 -4.97 4.14
N ALA A 286 15.51 -5.45 4.18
CA ALA A 286 15.17 -6.79 4.62
C ALA A 286 14.71 -7.67 3.43
N ALA A 287 15.48 -8.70 3.11
CA ALA A 287 15.08 -9.68 2.11
C ALA A 287 13.87 -10.48 2.58
N ALA A 288 13.03 -10.95 1.65
CA ALA A 288 11.86 -11.77 1.96
C ALA A 288 12.22 -13.04 2.76
N THR A 289 13.38 -13.61 2.54
CA THR A 289 13.90 -14.77 3.30
C THR A 289 14.15 -14.40 4.76
N SER A 290 14.77 -13.26 5.03
CA SER A 290 14.98 -12.77 6.40
C SER A 290 13.66 -12.48 7.12
N LEU A 291 12.68 -11.90 6.42
CA LEU A 291 11.34 -11.70 6.97
C LEU A 291 10.65 -13.03 7.30
N LYS A 292 10.87 -14.06 6.48
CA LYS A 292 10.37 -15.40 6.77
C LYS A 292 10.96 -15.92 8.08
N ASP A 293 12.26 -15.84 8.25
CA ASP A 293 12.95 -16.34 9.45
C ASP A 293 12.50 -15.58 10.70
N ALA A 294 12.23 -14.28 10.58
CA ALA A 294 11.75 -13.45 11.68
C ALA A 294 10.29 -13.77 12.08
N TYR A 295 9.40 -13.95 11.11
CA TYR A 295 7.96 -13.92 11.39
C TYR A 295 7.25 -15.26 11.32
N PHE A 296 7.78 -16.25 10.58
CA PHE A 296 7.10 -17.53 10.42
C PHE A 296 7.55 -18.52 11.50
N LYS A 297 6.67 -18.81 12.45
CA LYS A 297 6.94 -19.71 13.57
C LYS A 297 6.16 -21.03 13.43
N GLY A 298 6.61 -22.05 14.15
CA GLY A 298 5.93 -23.34 14.24
C GLY A 298 5.60 -23.96 12.87
N LYS A 299 4.36 -24.33 12.65
CA LYS A 299 3.88 -24.89 11.37
C LYS A 299 4.00 -23.91 10.20
N GLY A 300 4.02 -22.59 10.47
CA GLY A 300 4.19 -21.54 9.48
C GLY A 300 5.55 -21.57 8.78
N GLN A 301 6.61 -22.08 9.41
CA GLN A 301 7.97 -22.15 8.84
C GLN A 301 8.03 -22.89 7.50
N LYS A 302 7.12 -23.84 7.26
CA LYS A 302 7.02 -24.60 5.98
C LYS A 302 6.42 -23.78 4.83
N ARG A 303 5.86 -22.61 5.11
CA ARG A 303 5.29 -21.75 4.08
C ARG A 303 6.41 -21.11 3.25
N LYS A 304 6.17 -20.97 1.96
CA LYS A 304 7.11 -20.30 1.06
C LYS A 304 6.94 -18.79 1.12
N VAL A 305 8.03 -18.09 0.89
CA VAL A 305 8.04 -16.66 0.54
C VAL A 305 8.72 -16.50 -0.82
N PHE A 306 8.33 -15.52 -1.60
CA PHE A 306 8.98 -15.23 -2.87
C PHE A 306 10.41 -14.70 -2.59
N PRO A 307 11.45 -15.44 -3.01
CA PRO A 307 12.80 -15.17 -2.50
C PRO A 307 13.48 -13.96 -3.15
N LEU A 308 12.95 -13.48 -4.29
CA LEU A 308 13.55 -12.40 -5.07
C LEU A 308 12.82 -11.06 -4.83
N ALA A 309 12.45 -10.81 -3.59
CA ALA A 309 11.84 -9.56 -3.15
C ALA A 309 12.47 -9.09 -1.83
N ALA A 310 12.42 -7.81 -1.61
CA ALA A 310 12.82 -7.19 -0.35
C ALA A 310 11.93 -6.00 -0.02
N ILE A 311 12.03 -5.56 1.23
CA ILE A 311 11.45 -4.31 1.71
C ILE A 311 12.58 -3.43 2.25
N THR A 312 12.50 -2.14 2.00
CA THR A 312 13.49 -1.19 2.46
C THR A 312 12.84 0.00 3.15
N CYS A 313 13.50 0.49 4.20
CA CYS A 313 13.14 1.70 4.93
C CYS A 313 14.27 2.70 4.81
N ALA A 314 13.93 3.95 4.52
CA ALA A 314 14.91 5.02 4.42
C ALA A 314 14.40 6.32 5.05
N LYS A 315 15.32 7.09 5.60
CA LYS A 315 15.07 8.43 6.15
C LYS A 315 15.50 9.49 5.14
N VAL A 316 14.69 10.53 4.97
CA VAL A 316 15.04 11.70 4.17
C VAL A 316 16.20 12.43 4.84
N ARG A 317 17.22 12.80 4.06
CA ARG A 317 18.32 13.66 4.48
C ARG A 317 17.97 15.10 4.11
N HIS A 318 17.78 15.93 5.11
CA HIS A 318 17.71 17.38 4.90
C HIS A 318 19.13 17.93 4.84
N GLN A 319 19.41 18.74 3.81
CA GLN A 319 20.69 19.45 3.67
C GLN A 319 20.69 20.69 4.57
#